data_c113ae476b9a8fa2c2f17d5f471e84c9
#
_entry.id   c113ae476b9a8fa2c2f17d5f471e84c9
#
_cell.length_a   1.000
_cell.length_b   1.000
_cell.length_c   1.000
_cell.angle_alpha   90.00
_cell.angle_beta   90.00
_cell.angle_gamma   90.00
#
_symmetry.space_group_name_H-M   'P 1'
#
loop_
_entity.id
_entity.type
_entity.pdbx_description
1 polymer ?
#
loop_
_entity_poly.entity_id
_entity_poly.type
_entity_poly.pdbx_seq_one_letter_code
_entity_poly.pdbx_strand_id
1 'polypeptide(L)'
;MHSCFFSKGVFRDTLKHIATFDPEDKTYSQRGLGILIEQMYSDEARKRIDFTKLGSLELAKKQSYINYQQNKEAALIFHQPPMISFKLKGEVEIYDEKTSGKREIYQQFINAQHDMYHTPSGGRELWLEQPAYIFRIREIYDNSATKDGFGARLDYPCEL
;
A
#
# COMPACT_ATOMS: atom_id res chain seq x y z
N MET A 1 -0.64 6.42 -2.77
CA MET A 1 0.06 5.26 -3.38
C MET A 1 -0.35 4.03 -2.59
N HIS A 2 -0.95 3.03 -3.22
CA HIS A 2 -1.36 1.79 -2.57
C HIS A 2 -0.33 0.72 -2.90
N SER A 3 0.28 0.13 -1.88
CA SER A 3 1.24 -0.97 -2.05
C SER A 3 0.57 -2.32 -1.79
N CYS A 4 0.84 -3.29 -2.65
CA CYS A 4 0.42 -4.67 -2.43
C CYS A 4 1.20 -5.30 -1.28
N PHE A 5 0.61 -6.28 -0.60
CA PHE A 5 1.21 -6.88 0.59
C PHE A 5 1.94 -8.17 0.31
N PHE A 6 3.07 -8.34 0.99
CA PHE A 6 3.92 -9.53 0.95
C PHE A 6 3.85 -10.30 2.28
N SER A 7 4.38 -11.50 2.29
CA SER A 7 4.64 -12.20 3.55
C SER A 7 5.63 -11.40 4.43
N LYS A 8 5.56 -11.55 5.75
CA LYS A 8 6.43 -10.83 6.71
C LYS A 8 7.93 -11.04 6.45
N GLY A 9 8.32 -12.17 5.85
CA GLY A 9 9.70 -12.43 5.46
C GLY A 9 10.18 -11.50 4.36
N VAL A 10 9.38 -11.34 3.30
CA VAL A 10 9.69 -10.44 2.18
C VAL A 10 9.82 -8.99 2.64
N PHE A 11 8.96 -8.53 3.57
CA PHE A 11 9.08 -7.18 4.14
C PHE A 11 10.44 -6.94 4.78
N ARG A 12 10.92 -7.89 5.60
CA ARG A 12 12.21 -7.74 6.28
C ARG A 12 13.38 -7.65 5.32
N ASP A 13 13.36 -8.46 4.28
CA ASP A 13 14.45 -8.49 3.31
C ASP A 13 14.42 -7.22 2.43
N THR A 14 13.24 -6.76 2.03
CA THR A 14 13.08 -5.49 1.31
C THR A 14 13.52 -4.31 2.17
N LEU A 15 13.16 -4.26 3.47
CA LEU A 15 13.60 -3.23 4.39
C LEU A 15 15.13 -3.20 4.55
N LYS A 16 15.78 -4.35 4.65
CA LYS A 16 17.25 -4.42 4.68
C LYS A 16 17.85 -3.84 3.41
N HIS A 17 17.26 -4.14 2.25
CA HIS A 17 17.72 -3.63 0.97
C HIS A 17 17.54 -2.11 0.88
N ILE A 18 16.36 -1.58 1.24
CA ILE A 18 16.09 -0.13 1.27
C ILE A 18 17.06 0.59 2.22
N ALA A 19 17.39 -0.01 3.36
CA ALA A 19 18.33 0.57 4.33
C ALA A 19 19.76 0.74 3.79
N THR A 20 20.10 0.10 2.66
CA THR A 20 21.39 0.31 1.99
C THR A 20 21.39 1.52 1.04
N PHE A 21 20.29 2.21 0.89
CA PHE A 21 20.19 3.35 -0.01
C PHE A 21 20.80 4.58 0.62
N ASP A 22 21.64 5.25 -0.16
CA ASP A 22 22.18 6.56 0.16
C ASP A 22 21.31 7.62 -0.51
N PRO A 23 20.65 8.52 0.23
CA PRO A 23 19.85 9.61 -0.33
C PRO A 23 20.64 10.56 -1.24
N GLU A 24 21.95 10.68 -1.04
CA GLU A 24 22.83 11.51 -1.86
C GLU A 24 23.25 10.83 -3.17
N ASP A 25 22.98 9.53 -3.34
CA ASP A 25 23.27 8.79 -4.56
C ASP A 25 22.38 9.27 -5.70
N LYS A 26 22.97 9.79 -6.78
CA LYS A 26 22.26 10.24 -7.98
C LYS A 26 21.43 9.14 -8.64
N THR A 27 21.73 7.87 -8.37
CA THR A 27 20.99 6.71 -8.88
C THR A 27 19.85 6.27 -7.96
N TYR A 28 19.59 6.96 -6.87
CA TYR A 28 18.60 6.60 -5.85
C TYR A 28 17.23 6.26 -6.45
N SER A 29 16.68 7.14 -7.30
CA SER A 29 15.37 6.93 -7.94
C SER A 29 15.36 5.72 -8.88
N GLN A 30 16.45 5.48 -9.60
CA GLN A 30 16.58 4.31 -10.49
C GLN A 30 16.64 3.01 -9.68
N ARG A 31 17.37 3.00 -8.57
CA ARG A 31 17.44 1.86 -7.67
C ARG A 31 16.08 1.58 -7.03
N GLY A 32 15.36 2.62 -6.60
CA GLY A 32 14.00 2.51 -6.10
C GLY A 32 13.03 1.92 -7.13
N LEU A 33 13.10 2.37 -8.37
CA LEU A 33 12.32 1.80 -9.47
C LEU A 33 12.68 0.33 -9.73
N GLY A 34 13.96 -0.03 -9.66
CA GLY A 34 14.42 -1.42 -9.79
C GLY A 34 13.79 -2.33 -8.74
N ILE A 35 13.78 -1.91 -7.46
CA ILE A 35 13.12 -2.66 -6.39
C ILE A 35 11.61 -2.78 -6.66
N LEU A 36 10.95 -1.72 -7.09
CA LEU A 36 9.53 -1.75 -7.41
C LEU A 36 9.22 -2.80 -8.48
N ILE A 37 9.99 -2.78 -9.56
CA ILE A 37 9.83 -3.75 -10.66
C ILE A 37 10.05 -5.18 -10.14
N GLU A 38 11.13 -5.42 -9.44
CA GLU A 38 11.47 -6.73 -8.91
C GLU A 38 10.43 -7.25 -7.92
N GLN A 39 9.97 -6.40 -6.99
CA GLN A 39 9.11 -6.81 -5.87
C GLN A 39 7.61 -6.78 -6.19
N MET A 40 7.17 -6.07 -7.24
CA MET A 40 5.75 -5.90 -7.54
C MET A 40 5.33 -6.35 -8.93
N TYR A 41 6.20 -6.22 -9.92
CA TYR A 41 5.81 -6.44 -11.32
C TYR A 41 6.41 -7.71 -11.94
N SER A 42 7.42 -8.33 -11.34
CA SER A 42 7.94 -9.60 -11.82
C SER A 42 6.93 -10.73 -11.57
N ASP A 43 7.03 -11.80 -12.39
CA ASP A 43 6.18 -12.99 -12.20
C ASP A 43 6.43 -13.68 -10.85
N GLU A 44 7.65 -13.63 -10.36
CA GLU A 44 7.99 -14.16 -9.02
C GLU A 44 7.41 -13.28 -7.90
N ALA A 45 7.33 -11.97 -8.10
CA ALA A 45 6.68 -11.07 -7.14
C ALA A 45 5.19 -11.38 -7.02
N ARG A 46 4.50 -11.58 -8.13
CA ARG A 46 3.07 -11.91 -8.16
C ARG A 46 2.71 -13.14 -7.33
N LYS A 47 3.58 -14.14 -7.28
CA LYS A 47 3.38 -15.36 -6.46
C LYS A 47 3.48 -15.10 -4.95
N ARG A 48 4.07 -13.97 -4.54
CA ARG A 48 4.33 -13.61 -3.15
C ARG A 48 3.44 -12.49 -2.64
N ILE A 49 2.70 -11.83 -3.53
CA ILE A 49 1.81 -10.73 -3.17
C ILE A 49 0.53 -11.28 -2.57
N ASP A 50 0.17 -10.78 -1.40
CA ASP A 50 -1.15 -10.98 -0.81
C ASP A 50 -2.10 -9.92 -1.39
N PHE A 51 -2.83 -10.31 -2.42
CA PHE A 51 -3.78 -9.41 -3.10
C PHE A 51 -5.02 -9.11 -2.26
N THR A 52 -5.19 -9.72 -1.10
CA THR A 52 -6.32 -9.43 -0.19
C THR A 52 -6.14 -8.13 0.58
N LYS A 53 -4.99 -7.48 0.45
CA LYS A 53 -4.63 -6.28 1.21
C LYS A 53 -4.03 -5.20 0.34
N LEU A 54 -4.33 -3.96 0.69
CA LEU A 54 -3.66 -2.78 0.15
C LEU A 54 -3.09 -1.95 1.29
N GLY A 55 -1.90 -1.39 1.09
CA GLY A 55 -1.26 -0.51 2.04
C GLY A 55 -1.25 0.94 1.57
N SER A 56 -1.37 1.86 2.51
CA SER A 56 -1.26 3.29 2.27
C SER A 56 -0.66 4.00 3.46
N LEU A 57 -0.02 5.14 3.24
CA LEU A 57 0.53 6.00 4.27
C LEU A 57 -0.43 7.14 4.59
N GLU A 58 -0.61 7.43 5.89
CA GLU A 58 -1.32 8.62 6.34
C GLU A 58 -0.34 9.80 6.45
N LEU A 59 -0.53 10.80 5.62
CA LEU A 59 0.41 11.92 5.52
C LEU A 59 0.07 13.11 6.42
N ALA A 60 -1.20 13.27 6.79
CA ALA A 60 -1.67 14.54 7.34
C ALA A 60 -2.50 14.41 8.63
N LYS A 61 -2.85 13.20 9.04
CA LYS A 61 -3.70 12.90 10.21
C LYS A 61 -4.98 13.75 10.27
N LYS A 62 -5.59 13.97 9.09
CA LYS A 62 -6.81 14.77 8.93
C LYS A 62 -8.08 13.92 9.09
N GLN A 63 -9.14 14.33 8.38
CA GLN A 63 -10.48 13.76 8.55
C GLN A 63 -10.52 12.23 8.32
N SER A 64 -9.79 11.71 7.34
CA SER A 64 -9.75 10.25 7.08
C SER A 64 -9.19 9.48 8.27
N TYR A 65 -8.12 9.98 8.89
CA TYR A 65 -7.53 9.36 10.07
C TYR A 65 -8.51 9.31 11.25
N ILE A 66 -9.23 10.43 11.49
CA ILE A 66 -10.24 10.51 12.54
C ILE A 66 -11.42 9.57 12.26
N ASN A 67 -11.88 9.54 11.02
CA ASN A 67 -12.99 8.68 10.61
C ASN A 67 -12.65 7.19 10.78
N TYR A 68 -11.45 6.75 10.39
CA TYR A 68 -11.05 5.36 10.52
C TYR A 68 -10.81 4.91 11.97
N GLN A 69 -10.58 5.84 12.90
CA GLN A 69 -10.58 5.51 14.32
C GLN A 69 -11.99 5.19 14.85
N GLN A 70 -13.03 5.78 14.26
CA GLN A 70 -14.42 5.60 14.65
C GLN A 70 -15.12 4.49 13.86
N ASN A 71 -14.86 4.42 12.57
CA ASN A 71 -15.44 3.42 11.68
C ASN A 71 -14.36 2.90 10.73
N LYS A 72 -14.10 1.61 10.81
CA LYS A 72 -13.07 0.94 9.99
C LYS A 72 -13.54 0.58 8.60
N GLU A 73 -14.84 0.57 8.35
CA GLU A 73 -15.36 0.24 7.04
C GLU A 73 -15.03 1.32 6.01
N ALA A 74 -14.56 0.90 4.85
CA ALA A 74 -14.19 1.78 3.77
C ALA A 74 -14.52 1.20 2.40
N ALA A 75 -14.65 2.09 1.43
CA ALA A 75 -14.70 1.72 0.02
C ALA A 75 -13.63 2.51 -0.74
N LEU A 76 -12.88 1.80 -1.60
CA LEU A 76 -11.94 2.38 -2.53
C LEU A 76 -12.49 2.27 -3.95
N ILE A 77 -12.34 3.34 -4.71
CA ILE A 77 -12.73 3.38 -6.12
C ILE A 77 -11.47 3.56 -6.95
N PHE A 78 -11.23 2.64 -7.87
CA PHE A 78 -10.20 2.72 -8.89
C PHE A 78 -10.88 3.01 -10.22
N HIS A 79 -10.49 4.10 -10.84
CA HIS A 79 -11.06 4.52 -12.11
C HIS A 79 -9.97 4.77 -13.13
N GLN A 80 -10.08 4.11 -14.28
CA GLN A 80 -9.24 4.34 -15.45
C GLN A 80 -10.14 4.80 -16.60
N PRO A 81 -10.08 6.08 -16.97
CA PRO A 81 -10.87 6.59 -18.09
C PRO A 81 -10.58 5.80 -19.38
N PRO A 82 -11.56 5.66 -20.26
CA PRO A 82 -12.91 6.19 -20.14
C PRO A 82 -13.91 5.27 -19.44
N MET A 83 -13.63 3.98 -19.28
CA MET A 83 -14.69 3.03 -18.95
C MET A 83 -14.37 2.06 -17.80
N ILE A 84 -13.11 1.87 -17.44
CA ILE A 84 -12.75 0.86 -16.43
C ILE A 84 -12.91 1.44 -15.03
N SER A 85 -13.68 0.79 -14.19
CA SER A 85 -13.88 1.20 -12.80
C SER A 85 -14.11 0.00 -11.90
N PHE A 86 -13.38 -0.06 -10.80
CA PHE A 86 -13.56 -1.07 -9.75
C PHE A 86 -13.85 -0.41 -8.43
N LYS A 87 -14.79 -1.00 -7.66
CA LYS A 87 -15.06 -0.63 -6.28
C LYS A 87 -14.68 -1.78 -5.36
N LEU A 88 -13.77 -1.51 -4.44
CA LEU A 88 -13.38 -2.45 -3.39
C LEU A 88 -14.04 -2.03 -2.09
N LYS A 89 -14.67 -2.95 -1.39
CA LYS A 89 -15.17 -2.73 -0.02
C LYS A 89 -14.35 -3.56 0.96
N GLY A 90 -14.13 -3.01 2.14
CA GLY A 90 -13.33 -3.70 3.15
C GLY A 90 -13.16 -2.88 4.42
N GLU A 91 -12.18 -3.26 5.21
CA GLU A 91 -11.85 -2.62 6.48
C GLU A 91 -10.45 -2.06 6.49
N VAL A 92 -10.29 -0.92 7.17
CA VAL A 92 -9.00 -0.28 7.40
C VAL A 92 -8.49 -0.63 8.79
N GLU A 93 -7.27 -1.14 8.86
CA GLU A 93 -6.48 -1.25 10.10
C GLU A 93 -5.48 -0.10 10.12
N ILE A 94 -5.33 0.54 11.29
CA ILE A 94 -4.36 1.62 11.51
C ILE A 94 -3.19 1.04 12.30
N TYR A 95 -1.99 1.23 11.78
CA TYR A 95 -0.73 0.87 12.44
C TYR A 95 0.05 2.14 12.76
N ASP A 96 0.02 2.54 14.01
CA ASP A 96 0.79 3.64 14.58
C ASP A 96 1.32 3.27 15.96
N GLU A 97 2.14 4.12 16.57
CA GLU A 97 2.69 3.87 17.90
C GLU A 97 1.62 3.77 19.00
N LYS A 98 0.48 4.45 18.79
CA LYS A 98 -0.61 4.48 19.79
C LYS A 98 -1.45 3.21 19.74
N THR A 99 -1.65 2.64 18.54
CA THR A 99 -2.54 1.50 18.33
C THR A 99 -1.83 0.17 18.47
N SER A 100 -0.56 0.08 18.14
CA SER A 100 0.18 -1.19 18.13
C SER A 100 1.19 -1.33 19.27
N GLY A 101 1.51 -0.25 19.98
CA GLY A 101 2.50 -0.24 21.06
C GLY A 101 3.93 -0.60 20.65
N LYS A 102 4.14 -0.97 19.39
CA LYS A 102 5.43 -1.28 18.76
C LYS A 102 5.35 -0.89 17.31
N ARG A 103 6.50 -0.53 16.73
CA ARG A 103 6.61 -0.35 15.28
C ARG A 103 6.31 -1.67 14.58
N GLU A 104 5.08 -1.79 14.10
CA GLU A 104 4.70 -2.94 13.32
C GLU A 104 5.44 -2.96 11.98
N ILE A 105 5.76 -4.16 11.51
CA ILE A 105 6.49 -4.35 10.24
C ILE A 105 5.78 -3.68 9.06
N TYR A 106 4.46 -3.60 9.09
CA TYR A 106 3.67 -2.92 8.05
C TYR A 106 3.92 -1.42 8.04
N GLN A 107 3.92 -0.76 9.22
CA GLN A 107 4.22 0.66 9.32
C GLN A 107 5.63 0.96 8.82
N GLN A 108 6.62 0.20 9.25
CA GLN A 108 8.01 0.35 8.80
C GLN A 108 8.13 0.21 7.28
N PHE A 109 7.51 -0.83 6.71
CA PHE A 109 7.59 -1.10 5.28
C PHE A 109 6.96 -0.01 4.43
N ILE A 110 5.74 0.45 4.78
CA ILE A 110 5.03 1.48 4.01
C ILE A 110 5.75 2.82 4.09
N ASN A 111 6.29 3.19 5.27
CA ASN A 111 7.10 4.39 5.40
C ASN A 111 8.37 4.29 4.56
N ALA A 112 9.10 3.18 4.63
CA ALA A 112 10.32 2.98 3.85
C ALA A 112 10.06 2.99 2.33
N GLN A 113 8.96 2.39 1.86
CA GLN A 113 8.55 2.49 0.47
C GLN A 113 8.27 3.93 0.05
N HIS A 114 7.52 4.67 0.87
CA HIS A 114 7.25 6.07 0.59
C HIS A 114 8.55 6.86 0.43
N ASP A 115 9.46 6.73 1.38
CA ASP A 115 10.74 7.45 1.39
C ASP A 115 11.62 7.06 0.20
N MET A 116 11.57 5.80 -0.23
CA MET A 116 12.28 5.33 -1.41
C MET A 116 11.82 6.00 -2.71
N TYR A 117 10.51 6.33 -2.84
CA TYR A 117 9.96 6.99 -4.02
C TYR A 117 10.05 8.51 -3.96
N HIS A 118 10.06 9.06 -2.80
CA HIS A 118 10.14 10.49 -2.56
C HIS A 118 11.52 10.84 -2.04
N THR A 119 12.49 10.96 -2.95
CA THR A 119 13.85 11.36 -2.61
C THR A 119 13.81 12.60 -1.71
N PRO A 120 14.53 12.61 -0.58
CA PRO A 120 14.61 13.81 0.26
C PRO A 120 15.31 14.92 -0.51
N SER A 121 14.57 15.75 -1.19
CA SER A 121 15.11 16.97 -1.77
C SER A 121 15.10 18.05 -0.69
N GLY A 122 16.26 18.58 -0.34
CA GLY A 122 16.38 19.76 0.51
C GLY A 122 16.13 19.53 2.00
N GLY A 123 16.65 18.44 2.59
CA GLY A 123 16.64 18.24 4.04
C GLY A 123 15.29 17.78 4.61
N ARG A 124 14.45 17.14 3.84
CA ARG A 124 13.24 16.48 4.36
C ARG A 124 13.64 15.37 5.32
N GLU A 125 13.12 15.44 6.53
CA GLU A 125 13.14 14.28 7.43
C GLU A 125 12.39 13.12 6.79
N LEU A 126 12.95 11.91 6.89
CA LEU A 126 12.30 10.68 6.46
C LEU A 126 11.04 10.46 7.32
N TRP A 127 9.92 10.13 6.69
CA TRP A 127 8.63 10.00 7.40
C TRP A 127 8.45 8.61 8.01
N LEU A 128 9.48 8.09 8.63
CA LEU A 128 9.51 6.73 9.20
C LEU A 128 8.46 6.45 10.28
N GLU A 129 7.74 7.47 10.76
CA GLU A 129 6.83 7.37 11.89
C GLU A 129 5.37 7.73 11.56
N GLN A 130 5.05 7.89 10.29
CA GLN A 130 3.66 8.15 9.91
C GLN A 130 2.80 6.90 10.08
N PRO A 131 1.53 7.05 10.48
CA PRO A 131 0.61 5.92 10.54
C PRO A 131 0.47 5.26 9.16
N ALA A 132 0.40 3.94 9.15
CA ALA A 132 0.11 3.17 7.96
C ALA A 132 -1.31 2.59 8.02
N TYR A 133 -1.98 2.59 6.89
CA TYR A 133 -3.27 1.94 6.71
C TYR A 133 -3.09 0.62 5.99
N ILE A 134 -3.76 -0.40 6.50
CA ILE A 134 -3.94 -1.68 5.82
C ILE A 134 -5.42 -1.83 5.51
N PHE A 135 -5.77 -1.74 4.24
CA PHE A 135 -7.12 -1.99 3.78
C PHE A 135 -7.26 -3.47 3.44
N ARG A 136 -8.07 -4.20 4.21
CA ARG A 136 -8.42 -5.61 3.94
C ARG A 136 -9.63 -5.65 3.03
N ILE A 137 -9.44 -6.19 1.84
CA ILE A 137 -10.48 -6.31 0.83
C ILE A 137 -11.44 -7.45 1.24
N ARG A 138 -12.73 -7.16 1.25
CA ARG A 138 -13.80 -8.14 1.49
C ARG A 138 -14.62 -8.42 0.24
N GLU A 139 -14.83 -7.40 -0.58
CA GLU A 139 -15.63 -7.47 -1.78
C GLU A 139 -15.04 -6.62 -2.89
N ILE A 140 -15.13 -7.11 -4.11
CA ILE A 140 -14.74 -6.37 -5.31
C ILE A 140 -15.96 -6.31 -6.26
N TYR A 141 -16.20 -5.14 -6.82
CA TYR A 141 -17.24 -4.90 -7.80
C TYR A 141 -16.64 -4.30 -9.05
N ASP A 142 -17.00 -4.85 -10.19
CA ASP A 142 -16.74 -4.24 -11.49
C ASP A 142 -17.82 -3.20 -11.78
N ASN A 143 -17.46 -1.94 -11.72
CA ASN A 143 -18.32 -0.81 -12.05
C ASN A 143 -18.03 -0.26 -13.46
N SER A 144 -17.26 -1.00 -14.26
CA SER A 144 -16.93 -0.58 -15.61
C SER A 144 -18.20 -0.44 -16.47
N ALA A 145 -18.18 0.51 -17.37
CA ALA A 145 -19.27 0.73 -18.32
C ALA A 145 -19.21 -0.30 -19.47
N THR A 146 -19.31 -1.58 -19.12
CA THR A 146 -19.28 -2.72 -20.03
C THR A 146 -20.53 -3.58 -19.85
N LYS A 147 -20.81 -4.46 -20.82
CA LYS A 147 -21.98 -5.34 -20.77
C LYS A 147 -22.05 -6.18 -19.48
N ASP A 148 -20.89 -6.61 -18.97
CA ASP A 148 -20.76 -7.51 -17.83
C ASP A 148 -20.37 -6.80 -16.53
N GLY A 149 -20.16 -5.48 -16.58
CA GLY A 149 -19.83 -4.63 -15.43
C GLY A 149 -21.06 -4.10 -14.69
N PHE A 150 -21.16 -2.78 -14.55
CA PHE A 150 -22.29 -2.07 -13.91
C PHE A 150 -22.61 -2.53 -12.47
N GLY A 151 -21.60 -2.80 -11.68
CA GLY A 151 -21.76 -3.18 -10.28
C GLY A 151 -21.81 -4.69 -10.07
N ALA A 152 -21.41 -5.47 -11.04
CA ALA A 152 -21.27 -6.91 -10.87
C ALA A 152 -20.23 -7.23 -9.78
N ARG A 153 -20.64 -8.06 -8.82
CA ARG A 153 -19.70 -8.56 -7.80
C ARG A 153 -18.79 -9.60 -8.44
N LEU A 154 -17.49 -9.42 -8.25
CA LEU A 154 -16.51 -10.39 -8.71
C LEU A 154 -16.29 -11.45 -7.63
N ASP A 155 -16.16 -12.71 -8.04
CA ASP A 155 -15.71 -13.77 -7.16
C ASP A 155 -14.24 -13.51 -6.84
N TYR A 156 -13.98 -13.21 -5.58
CA TYR A 156 -12.65 -12.91 -5.08
C TYR A 156 -12.26 -13.98 -4.07
N PRO A 157 -11.11 -14.62 -4.23
CA PRO A 157 -10.67 -15.62 -3.26
C PRO A 157 -10.35 -14.93 -1.93
N CYS A 158 -11.30 -14.98 -1.01
CA CYS A 158 -11.11 -14.48 0.35
C CYS A 158 -10.17 -15.35 1.19
N GLU A 159 -9.74 -16.48 0.67
CA GLU A 159 -8.87 -17.46 1.34
C GLU A 159 -7.75 -17.88 0.39
N LEU A 160 -6.55 -17.43 0.68
CA LEU A 160 -5.30 -18.04 0.27
C LEU A 160 -4.52 -18.40 1.51
#